data_f78b2fc92d24bc3568fab9bbe0e0ee4c
#
_entry.id   f78b2fc92d24bc3568fab9bbe0e0ee4c
#
_cell.length_a   1.000
_cell.length_b   1.000
_cell.length_c   1.000
_cell.angle_alpha   90.00
_cell.angle_beta   90.00
_cell.angle_gamma   90.00
#
_symmetry.space_group_name_H-M   'P 1'
#
loop_
_entity.id
_entity.type
_entity.pdbx_description
1 polymer ?
#
loop_
_entity_poly.entity_id
_entity_poly.type
_entity_poly.pdbx_seq_one_letter_code
_entity_poly.pdbx_strand_id
1 'polypeptide(L)'
;MPELRLDEDDPILPVRITHNSEQIWDGDTLEQDYNYLIYEFETEQHQYSARAYLDEMHTVAVYGPFERNSPSHKPLKDVEIDQRVLAYLRRRYAEITRLSPTGYVPIE
;
A
#
# COMPACT_ATOMS: atom_id res chain seq x y z
N MET A 1 31.93 13.51 -5.76
CA MET A 1 31.26 13.41 -5.39
C MET A 1 30.29 12.93 -5.81
N PRO A 2 29.92 12.52 -5.64
CA PRO A 2 29.07 11.87 -6.04
C PRO A 2 27.91 12.45 -6.10
N GLU A 3 27.39 12.39 -6.69
CA GLU A 3 26.44 12.78 -6.80
C GLU A 3 25.46 12.19 -6.33
N LEU A 4 24.91 12.54 -5.95
CA LEU A 4 24.01 12.11 -5.38
C LEU A 4 22.94 11.95 -6.13
N ARG A 5 22.49 11.05 -6.26
CA ARG A 5 21.55 10.74 -6.91
C ARG A 5 20.45 10.98 -6.25
N LEU A 6 19.72 11.57 -6.27
CA LEU A 6 18.79 11.89 -5.69
C LEU A 6 17.70 11.43 -5.98
N ASP A 7 17.24 10.85 -5.86
CA ASP A 7 16.35 10.96 -5.44
C ASP A 7 15.23 10.57 -6.05
N GLU A 8 15.25 9.98 -7.15
CA GLU A 8 14.22 9.39 -7.63
C GLU A 8 13.87 8.29 -6.78
N ASP A 9 14.71 7.76 -5.95
CA ASP A 9 14.42 6.64 -5.11
C ASP A 9 14.25 7.04 -3.66
N ASP A 10 14.18 8.31 -3.35
CA ASP A 10 13.93 8.72 -1.99
C ASP A 10 12.50 8.36 -1.64
N PRO A 11 12.28 7.73 -0.51
CA PRO A 11 10.91 7.36 -0.15
C PRO A 11 10.04 8.57 0.11
N ILE A 12 8.78 8.47 -0.32
CA ILE A 12 7.80 9.47 0.03
C ILE A 12 7.13 8.99 1.31
N LEU A 13 6.88 9.90 2.21
CA LEU A 13 6.25 9.53 3.46
C LEU A 13 4.74 9.43 3.27
N PRO A 14 4.09 8.51 3.96
CA PRO A 14 2.64 8.45 3.88
C PRO A 14 2.02 9.70 4.52
N VAL A 15 0.90 10.14 3.96
CA VAL A 15 0.19 11.27 4.52
C VAL A 15 -0.66 10.84 5.70
N ARG A 16 -0.93 9.54 5.83
CA ARG A 16 -1.69 9.01 6.95
C ARG A 16 -1.37 7.53 7.12
N ILE A 17 -1.32 7.10 8.37
CA ILE A 17 -1.24 5.68 8.70
C ILE A 17 -2.35 5.42 9.69
N THR A 18 -3.22 4.45 9.37
CA THR A 18 -4.36 4.13 10.20
C THR A 18 -4.30 2.66 10.61
N HIS A 19 -4.59 2.39 11.86
CA HIS A 19 -4.70 1.01 12.34
C HIS A 19 -6.18 0.67 12.39
N ASN A 20 -6.55 -0.42 11.75
CA ASN A 20 -7.91 -0.90 11.73
C ASN A 20 -7.98 -2.32 12.28
N SER A 21 -9.10 -2.66 12.86
CA SER A 21 -9.32 -4.03 13.28
C SER A 21 -10.73 -4.43 12.91
N GLU A 22 -10.88 -5.67 12.47
CA GLU A 22 -12.16 -6.24 12.14
C GLU A 22 -12.28 -7.57 12.84
N GLN A 23 -13.41 -7.80 13.48
CA GLN A 23 -13.67 -9.05 14.16
C GLN A 23 -14.91 -9.69 13.58
N ILE A 24 -14.84 -10.98 13.34
CA ILE A 24 -15.97 -11.73 12.80
C ILE A 24 -16.40 -12.72 13.86
N TRP A 25 -17.65 -12.61 14.30
CA TRP A 25 -18.19 -13.41 15.36
C TRP A 25 -19.26 -14.36 14.83
N ASP A 26 -19.36 -15.53 15.46
CA ASP A 26 -20.46 -16.45 15.22
C ASP A 26 -21.08 -16.66 16.58
N GLY A 27 -22.15 -15.93 16.87
CA GLY A 27 -22.72 -15.92 18.20
C GLY A 27 -21.75 -15.33 19.20
N ASP A 28 -21.33 -16.13 20.15
CA ASP A 28 -20.37 -15.69 21.17
C ASP A 28 -18.94 -16.11 20.84
N THR A 29 -18.72 -16.71 19.69
CA THR A 29 -17.41 -17.22 19.32
C THR A 29 -16.75 -16.29 18.34
N LEU A 30 -15.54 -15.84 18.67
CA LEU A 30 -14.75 -15.02 17.76
C LEU A 30 -14.13 -15.94 16.73
N GLU A 31 -14.54 -15.81 15.47
CA GLU A 31 -14.03 -16.67 14.42
C GLU A 31 -12.81 -16.09 13.76
N GLN A 32 -12.77 -14.78 13.55
CA GLN A 32 -11.64 -14.15 12.89
C GLN A 32 -11.40 -12.77 13.49
N ASP A 33 -10.15 -12.41 13.59
CA ASP A 33 -9.75 -11.14 14.15
C ASP A 33 -8.65 -10.60 13.25
N TYR A 34 -9.00 -9.62 12.43
CA TYR A 34 -8.06 -9.02 11.49
C TYR A 34 -7.59 -7.70 12.04
N ASN A 35 -6.30 -7.53 12.13
CA ASN A 35 -5.70 -6.25 12.49
C ASN A 35 -4.75 -5.86 11.36
N TYR A 36 -4.89 -4.64 10.85
CA TYR A 36 -4.06 -4.22 9.74
C TYR A 36 -3.81 -2.72 9.79
N LEU A 37 -2.72 -2.33 9.13
CA LEU A 37 -2.37 -0.94 8.95
C LEU A 37 -2.72 -0.53 7.52
N ILE A 38 -3.21 0.68 7.37
CA ILE A 38 -3.42 1.28 6.06
C ILE A 38 -2.52 2.49 5.96
N TYR A 39 -1.63 2.46 4.97
CA TYR A 39 -0.78 3.59 4.65
C TYR A 39 -1.41 4.32 3.48
N GLU A 40 -1.52 5.63 3.57
CA GLU A 40 -2.06 6.43 2.45
C GLU A 40 -0.95 7.33 1.93
N PHE A 41 -0.75 7.33 0.63
CA PHE A 41 0.29 8.11 -0.03
C PHE A 41 -0.34 9.03 -1.06
N GLU A 42 0.26 10.20 -1.24
CA GLU A 42 -0.15 11.12 -2.30
C GLU A 42 1.10 11.61 -3.02
N THR A 43 1.05 11.54 -4.33
CA THR A 43 2.08 12.15 -5.17
C THR A 43 1.45 13.34 -5.88
N GLU A 44 2.21 13.96 -6.75
CA GLU A 44 1.71 15.11 -7.49
C GLU A 44 0.52 14.77 -8.37
N GLN A 45 0.44 13.52 -8.80
CA GLN A 45 -0.57 13.11 -9.77
C GLN A 45 -1.53 12.05 -9.28
N HIS A 46 -1.14 11.28 -8.28
CA HIS A 46 -1.92 10.09 -7.92
C HIS A 46 -1.99 9.89 -6.41
N GLN A 47 -2.91 9.04 -6.02
CA GLN A 47 -3.05 8.58 -4.64
C GLN A 47 -2.87 7.09 -4.61
N TYR A 48 -2.36 6.59 -3.49
CA TYR A 48 -2.15 5.17 -3.28
C TYR A 48 -2.57 4.80 -1.87
N SER A 49 -2.94 3.56 -1.66
CA SER A 49 -3.02 3.03 -0.31
C SER A 49 -2.30 1.69 -0.27
N ALA A 50 -1.85 1.31 0.91
CA ALA A 50 -1.19 0.03 1.11
C ALA A 50 -1.71 -0.56 2.39
N ARG A 51 -1.97 -1.86 2.39
CA ARG A 51 -2.52 -2.56 3.55
C ARG A 51 -1.57 -3.64 3.99
N ALA A 52 -1.26 -3.66 5.28
CA ALA A 52 -0.40 -4.67 5.85
C ALA A 52 -1.09 -5.28 7.05
N TYR A 53 -1.29 -6.62 7.03
CA TYR A 53 -1.90 -7.32 8.14
C TYR A 53 -0.84 -7.60 9.20
N LEU A 54 -1.20 -7.39 10.45
CA LEU A 54 -0.22 -7.50 11.53
C LEU A 54 0.24 -8.92 11.78
N ASP A 55 -0.53 -9.92 11.35
CA ASP A 55 -0.09 -11.31 11.46
C ASP A 55 0.73 -11.76 10.25
N GLU A 56 0.94 -10.87 9.27
CA GLU A 56 1.80 -11.17 8.13
C GLU A 56 2.68 -9.96 7.88
N MET A 57 3.55 -9.65 8.80
CA MET A 57 4.25 -8.37 8.80
C MET A 57 5.36 -8.27 7.77
N HIS A 58 5.62 -9.32 7.02
CA HIS A 58 6.62 -9.26 5.96
C HIS A 58 6.02 -8.90 4.59
N THR A 59 4.70 -8.79 4.49
CA THR A 59 4.01 -8.58 3.22
C THR A 59 3.11 -7.37 3.30
N VAL A 60 3.06 -6.60 2.21
CA VAL A 60 2.15 -5.47 2.10
C VAL A 60 1.53 -5.48 0.72
N ALA A 61 0.26 -5.11 0.63
CA ALA A 61 -0.45 -5.03 -0.65
C ALA A 61 -0.72 -3.58 -0.99
N VAL A 62 -0.39 -3.18 -2.22
CA VAL A 62 -0.56 -1.82 -2.69
C VAL A 62 -1.78 -1.73 -3.59
N TYR A 63 -2.58 -0.71 -3.38
CA TYR A 63 -3.76 -0.42 -4.18
C TYR A 63 -3.55 0.93 -4.87
N GLY A 64 -3.82 0.98 -6.13
CA GLY A 64 -3.66 2.20 -6.92
C GLY A 64 -2.74 1.95 -8.09
N PRO A 65 -2.36 3.01 -8.77
CA PRO A 65 -2.64 4.42 -8.46
C PRO A 65 -4.09 4.81 -8.75
N PHE A 66 -4.56 5.79 -7.99
CA PHE A 66 -5.87 6.39 -8.20
C PHE A 66 -5.67 7.85 -8.57
N GLU A 67 -6.60 8.39 -9.36
CA GLU A 67 -6.54 9.81 -9.67
C GLU A 67 -6.84 10.64 -8.44
N ARG A 68 -6.08 11.69 -8.24
CA ARG A 68 -6.33 12.59 -7.12
C ARG A 68 -7.61 13.38 -7.37
N ASN A 69 -8.35 13.59 -6.30
CA ASN A 69 -9.55 14.42 -6.36
C ASN A 69 -10.63 13.87 -7.28
N SER A 70 -10.60 12.59 -7.55
CA SER A 70 -11.61 11.95 -8.38
C SER A 70 -12.55 11.15 -7.49
N PRO A 71 -13.84 11.16 -7.77
CA PRO A 71 -14.77 10.31 -7.02
C PRO A 71 -14.65 8.83 -7.39
N SER A 72 -13.91 8.52 -8.44
CA SER A 72 -13.75 7.14 -8.85
C SER A 72 -12.81 6.43 -7.88
N HIS A 73 -13.17 5.23 -7.50
CA HIS A 73 -12.32 4.41 -6.64
C HIS A 73 -11.69 3.27 -7.42
N LYS A 74 -11.60 3.40 -8.73
CA LYS A 74 -11.01 2.37 -9.56
C LYS A 74 -9.54 2.69 -9.81
N PRO A 75 -8.65 1.71 -9.65
CA PRO A 75 -7.24 1.95 -9.96
C PRO A 75 -7.06 2.25 -11.44
N LEU A 76 -6.10 3.10 -11.73
CA LEU A 76 -5.77 3.41 -13.11
C LEU A 76 -5.04 2.22 -13.73
N LYS A 77 -5.40 1.89 -14.95
CA LYS A 77 -4.74 0.81 -15.67
C LYS A 77 -3.50 1.34 -16.34
N ASP A 78 -2.53 0.45 -16.51
CA ASP A 78 -1.32 0.76 -17.29
C ASP A 78 -0.51 1.92 -16.72
N VAL A 79 -0.68 2.20 -15.45
CA VAL A 79 0.12 3.21 -14.75
C VAL A 79 0.92 2.49 -13.68
N GLU A 80 2.21 2.72 -13.68
CA GLU A 80 3.09 2.07 -12.73
C GLU A 80 3.05 2.77 -11.38
N ILE A 81 3.34 2.01 -10.34
CA ILE A 81 3.38 2.57 -8.99
C ILE A 81 4.63 3.43 -8.87
N ASP A 82 4.46 4.60 -8.27
CA ASP A 82 5.55 5.54 -8.07
C ASP A 82 6.67 4.85 -7.28
N GLN A 83 7.90 4.98 -7.75
CA GLN A 83 9.03 4.32 -7.11
C GLN A 83 9.28 4.82 -5.70
N ARG A 84 8.88 6.04 -5.40
CA ARG A 84 9.06 6.57 -4.05
C ARG A 84 8.13 5.89 -3.04
N VAL A 85 6.94 5.48 -3.49
CA VAL A 85 6.02 4.70 -2.64
C VAL A 85 6.63 3.33 -2.39
N LEU A 86 7.13 2.70 -3.44
CA LEU A 86 7.76 1.38 -3.29
C LEU A 86 9.00 1.47 -2.43
N ALA A 87 9.78 2.55 -2.54
CA ALA A 87 10.97 2.70 -1.72
C ALA A 87 10.63 2.75 -0.24
N TYR A 88 9.55 3.43 0.12
CA TYR A 88 9.11 3.47 1.51
C TYR A 88 8.73 2.07 1.99
N LEU A 89 7.96 1.35 1.18
CA LEU A 89 7.47 0.04 1.58
C LEU A 89 8.57 -1.02 1.61
N ARG A 90 9.54 -0.94 0.68
CA ARG A 90 10.62 -1.91 0.65
C ARG A 90 11.52 -1.85 1.88
N ARG A 91 11.54 -0.73 2.56
CA ARG A 91 12.33 -0.61 3.78
C ARG A 91 11.64 -1.28 4.96
N ARG A 92 10.37 -1.63 4.83
CA ARG A 92 9.59 -2.20 5.92
C ARG A 92 9.07 -3.59 5.65
N TYR A 93 8.93 -3.96 4.39
CA TYR A 93 8.32 -5.24 4.03
C TYR A 93 9.18 -5.96 3.02
N ALA A 94 9.30 -7.27 3.21
CA ALA A 94 10.09 -8.08 2.30
C ALA A 94 9.36 -8.36 1.00
N GLU A 95 8.03 -8.43 1.04
CA GLU A 95 7.23 -8.73 -0.12
C GLU A 95 6.19 -7.66 -0.34
N ILE A 96 6.08 -7.18 -1.56
CA ILE A 96 5.09 -6.20 -1.93
C ILE A 96 4.28 -6.78 -3.07
N THR A 97 2.95 -6.74 -2.93
CA THR A 97 2.06 -7.18 -3.99
C THR A 97 1.21 -6.01 -4.45
N ARG A 98 0.64 -6.13 -5.63
CA ARG A 98 -0.25 -5.12 -6.18
C ARG A 98 -1.56 -5.80 -6.53
N LEU A 99 -2.66 -5.15 -6.17
CA LEU A 99 -3.97 -5.69 -6.54
C LEU A 99 -4.20 -5.46 -8.02
N SER A 100 -4.49 -6.51 -8.75
CA SER A 100 -4.79 -6.45 -10.17
C SER A 100 -6.17 -7.07 -10.40
N PRO A 101 -6.71 -6.95 -11.61
CA PRO A 101 -8.02 -7.59 -11.88
C PRO A 101 -8.02 -9.10 -11.69
N THR A 102 -6.86 -9.74 -11.74
CA THR A 102 -6.78 -11.18 -11.56
C THR A 102 -6.30 -11.57 -10.16
N GLY A 103 -6.18 -10.62 -9.25
CA GLY A 103 -5.77 -10.90 -7.88
C GLY A 103 -4.48 -10.16 -7.54
N TYR A 104 -3.83 -10.61 -6.49
CA TYR A 104 -2.60 -9.97 -6.04
C TYR A 104 -1.43 -10.47 -6.85
N VAL A 105 -0.61 -9.55 -7.34
CA VAL A 105 0.55 -9.86 -8.16
C VAL A 105 1.79 -9.32 -7.46
N PRO A 106 2.86 -10.13 -7.32
CA PRO A 106 4.07 -9.62 -6.68
C PRO A 106 4.72 -8.51 -7.49
N ILE A 107 5.32 -7.57 -6.79
CA ILE A 107 6.08 -6.49 -7.43
C ILE A 107 7.55 -6.78 -7.16
N GLU A 108 8.32 -6.84 -8.22
CA GLU A 108 9.74 -7.12 -8.08
C GLU A 108 10.57 -5.87 -8.05
#